data_eab8f736992e471f15410b928efea34c
#
_entry.id   eab8f736992e471f15410b928efea34c
#
_cell.length_a   1.000
_cell.length_b   1.000
_cell.length_c   1.000
_cell.angle_alpha   90.00
_cell.angle_beta   90.00
_cell.angle_gamma   90.00
#
_symmetry.space_group_name_H-M   'P 1'
#
loop_
_entity.id
_entity.type
_entity.pdbx_description
1 polymer ?
#
loop_
_entity_poly.entity_id
_entity_poly.type
_entity_poly.pdbx_seq_one_letter_code
_entity_poly.pdbx_strand_id
1 'polypeptide(L)'
;MQDWPLRVMRLVDHAEREHGDGEIVSAWADGSVTRTNWRSIAHDARRMAQALEAVGLHRGDRVATLAMNHDRHLTAWYGAIGMGGVLHTINPRLFDDQLDYIANHAEDRVLLYDHMFAPLVEKMKPRWTTIDTYICFDPPADWQGDQAFTDWIAPHDGDYRWVEGDEREPCGLCYTSGTTGNPKGVLYEHRSTMLHALAEVAPDCFDLSTNSTALPIVPMFHANAWGLPWAAPLTGCELVLSADYRPDKMVKLFREEGVTHSAGVPTIWMTMIAHIEATGDDLGPLKTVTIGGSAAPRAMIDWFRKRGIHVGHAWGMTETSPIGTLAGAPRNWDQMTDEEQLGWTARQGRVPFGIELKIVDDEGQELPRDGVTSGNLLVRGAWVIERYFKFDESATDADGWFDTGDVAAIHPDGAMQITDRSKDVIKSGGEWISSIELENAAVGCPGVAEAAAIGIPHPKWDERPLLVVVRSPGAEVCEVKIREHLEGQVARWWLPDAVEFVDELPHTATGKLSKRLLRERFREYRFANAEAMTGRD
;
A
#
# COMPACT_ATOMS: atom_id res chain seq x y z
N MET A 1 19.18 -32.54 -4.39
CA MET A 1 18.14 -31.75 -3.69
C MET A 1 16.79 -32.13 -4.23
N GLN A 2 15.74 -32.10 -3.40
CA GLN A 2 14.38 -32.39 -3.86
C GLN A 2 13.87 -31.23 -4.72
N ASP A 3 13.13 -31.56 -5.79
CA ASP A 3 12.32 -30.60 -6.51
C ASP A 3 11.07 -30.30 -5.67
N TRP A 4 10.93 -29.06 -5.23
CA TRP A 4 9.87 -28.62 -4.32
C TRP A 4 9.37 -27.24 -4.74
N PRO A 5 8.34 -27.18 -5.61
CA PRO A 5 7.83 -25.93 -6.16
C PRO A 5 7.38 -24.95 -5.08
N LEU A 6 7.73 -23.68 -5.25
CA LEU A 6 7.37 -22.57 -4.35
C LEU A 6 5.93 -22.12 -4.62
N ARG A 7 4.96 -22.96 -4.26
CA ARG A 7 3.53 -22.63 -4.42
C ARG A 7 2.93 -22.06 -3.14
N VAL A 8 2.10 -21.02 -3.28
CA VAL A 8 1.45 -20.29 -2.18
C VAL A 8 0.66 -21.21 -1.24
N MET A 9 0.09 -22.30 -1.75
CA MET A 9 -0.68 -23.24 -0.93
C MET A 9 0.16 -23.93 0.15
N ARG A 10 1.47 -24.00 -0.02
CA ARG A 10 2.37 -24.51 1.02
C ARG A 10 2.40 -23.65 2.28
N LEU A 11 2.02 -22.36 2.18
CA LEU A 11 1.91 -21.47 3.35
C LEU A 11 0.78 -21.91 4.27
N VAL A 12 -0.42 -22.12 3.72
CA VAL A 12 -1.58 -22.53 4.51
C VAL A 12 -1.44 -23.96 5.02
N ASP A 13 -0.85 -24.89 4.23
CA ASP A 13 -0.56 -26.25 4.68
C ASP A 13 0.47 -26.26 5.81
N HIS A 14 1.49 -25.39 5.74
CA HIS A 14 2.46 -25.22 6.82
C HIS A 14 1.77 -24.71 8.09
N ALA A 15 0.99 -23.63 7.97
CA ALA A 15 0.30 -23.06 9.11
C ALA A 15 -0.70 -24.02 9.74
N GLU A 16 -1.48 -24.78 8.94
CA GLU A 16 -2.39 -25.82 9.44
C GLU A 16 -1.66 -26.88 10.27
N ARG A 17 -0.50 -27.33 9.80
CA ARG A 17 0.25 -28.42 10.42
C ARG A 17 1.06 -27.98 11.64
N GLU A 18 1.79 -26.87 11.54
CA GLU A 18 2.75 -26.41 12.54
C GLU A 18 2.14 -25.37 13.51
N HIS A 19 1.14 -24.61 13.06
CA HIS A 19 0.54 -23.48 13.76
C HIS A 19 -1.00 -23.51 13.73
N GLY A 20 -1.60 -24.71 13.64
CA GLY A 20 -3.02 -24.87 13.35
C GLY A 20 -3.97 -24.18 14.33
N ASP A 21 -3.56 -24.00 15.58
CA ASP A 21 -4.34 -23.32 16.63
C ASP A 21 -4.02 -21.80 16.74
N GLY A 22 -3.09 -21.28 15.92
CA GLY A 22 -2.77 -19.86 15.85
C GLY A 22 -4.00 -19.02 15.52
N GLU A 23 -4.27 -18.01 16.34
CA GLU A 23 -5.53 -17.25 16.30
C GLU A 23 -5.56 -16.25 15.15
N ILE A 24 -6.75 -16.12 14.56
CA ILE A 24 -7.10 -15.08 13.57
C ILE A 24 -8.36 -14.39 14.06
N VAL A 25 -8.26 -13.11 14.36
CA VAL A 25 -9.37 -12.28 14.84
C VAL A 25 -9.90 -11.43 13.71
N SER A 26 -11.23 -11.38 13.54
CA SER A 26 -11.91 -10.50 12.58
C SER A 26 -12.84 -9.55 13.30
N ALA A 27 -12.58 -8.25 13.20
CA ALA A 27 -13.47 -7.19 13.63
C ALA A 27 -14.30 -6.70 12.44
N TRP A 28 -15.60 -7.03 12.45
CA TRP A 28 -16.52 -6.77 11.36
C TRP A 28 -17.05 -5.32 11.36
N ALA A 29 -17.57 -4.90 10.21
CA ALA A 29 -18.11 -3.54 10.04
C ALA A 29 -19.32 -3.24 10.97
N ASP A 30 -20.06 -4.25 11.38
CA ASP A 30 -21.19 -4.14 12.34
C ASP A 30 -20.73 -4.02 13.80
N GLY A 31 -19.41 -4.12 14.04
CA GLY A 31 -18.78 -4.06 15.36
C GLY A 31 -18.69 -5.40 16.08
N SER A 32 -19.15 -6.49 15.49
CA SER A 32 -18.95 -7.85 16.01
C SER A 32 -17.47 -8.27 15.84
N VAL A 33 -17.02 -9.21 16.68
CA VAL A 33 -15.68 -9.80 16.61
C VAL A 33 -15.82 -11.31 16.56
N THR A 34 -15.22 -11.93 15.55
CA THR A 34 -15.14 -13.39 15.43
C THR A 34 -13.70 -13.86 15.55
N ARG A 35 -13.53 -15.11 15.99
CA ARG A 35 -12.21 -15.75 16.16
C ARG A 35 -12.21 -17.08 15.43
N THR A 36 -11.14 -17.34 14.72
CA THR A 36 -10.85 -18.58 14.03
C THR A 36 -9.35 -18.91 14.17
N ASN A 37 -8.88 -19.90 13.45
CA ASN A 37 -7.48 -20.32 13.46
C ASN A 37 -7.06 -20.86 12.10
N TRP A 38 -5.75 -21.12 11.93
CA TRP A 38 -5.20 -21.58 10.66
C TRP A 38 -5.79 -22.92 10.20
N ARG A 39 -6.13 -23.83 11.11
CA ARG A 39 -6.76 -25.12 10.79
C ARG A 39 -8.12 -24.93 10.15
N SER A 40 -8.93 -24.03 10.71
CA SER A 40 -10.25 -23.68 10.17
C SER A 40 -10.13 -22.98 8.83
N ILE A 41 -9.21 -22.01 8.67
CA ILE A 41 -8.93 -21.34 7.39
C ILE A 41 -8.57 -22.37 6.31
N ALA A 42 -7.64 -23.29 6.60
CA ALA A 42 -7.22 -24.32 5.64
C ALA A 42 -8.36 -25.26 5.25
N HIS A 43 -9.18 -25.67 6.22
CA HIS A 43 -10.34 -26.51 5.97
C HIS A 43 -11.40 -25.80 5.11
N ASP A 44 -11.79 -24.59 5.48
CA ASP A 44 -12.81 -23.83 4.75
C ASP A 44 -12.32 -23.36 3.38
N ALA A 45 -11.02 -23.10 3.20
CA ALA A 45 -10.43 -22.85 1.90
C ALA A 45 -10.56 -24.08 0.96
N ARG A 46 -10.38 -25.31 1.48
CA ARG A 46 -10.61 -26.54 0.71
C ARG A 46 -12.08 -26.71 0.34
N ARG A 47 -13.02 -26.42 1.26
CA ARG A 47 -14.46 -26.41 0.98
C ARG A 47 -14.82 -25.39 -0.10
N MET A 48 -14.21 -24.20 -0.04
CA MET A 48 -14.39 -23.18 -1.07
C MET A 48 -13.84 -23.64 -2.43
N ALA A 49 -12.68 -24.31 -2.47
CA ALA A 49 -12.13 -24.85 -3.70
C ALA A 49 -13.11 -25.84 -4.37
N GLN A 50 -13.73 -26.74 -3.57
CA GLN A 50 -14.78 -27.63 -4.05
C GLN A 50 -16.02 -26.87 -4.56
N ALA A 51 -16.43 -25.80 -3.86
CA ALA A 51 -17.56 -24.96 -4.27
C ALA A 51 -17.28 -24.22 -5.59
N LEU A 52 -16.06 -23.74 -5.79
CA LEU A 52 -15.63 -23.10 -7.04
C LEU A 52 -15.65 -24.08 -8.21
N GLU A 53 -15.16 -25.31 -8.03
CA GLU A 53 -15.27 -26.36 -9.07
C GLU A 53 -16.74 -26.72 -9.37
N ALA A 54 -17.60 -26.77 -8.35
CA ALA A 54 -19.02 -27.08 -8.51
C ALA A 54 -19.77 -26.03 -9.35
N VAL A 55 -19.33 -24.76 -9.34
CA VAL A 55 -19.88 -23.72 -10.21
C VAL A 55 -19.16 -23.61 -11.55
N GLY A 56 -18.29 -24.57 -11.87
CA GLY A 56 -17.65 -24.72 -13.19
C GLY A 56 -16.45 -23.83 -13.42
N LEU A 57 -15.74 -23.41 -12.35
CA LEU A 57 -14.46 -22.74 -12.52
C LEU A 57 -13.37 -23.72 -12.93
N HIS A 58 -12.44 -23.22 -13.72
CA HIS A 58 -11.28 -23.95 -14.19
C HIS A 58 -9.98 -23.26 -13.79
N ARG A 59 -8.89 -23.99 -13.86
CA ARG A 59 -7.54 -23.46 -13.64
C ARG A 59 -7.28 -22.24 -14.50
N GLY A 60 -6.77 -21.17 -13.90
CA GLY A 60 -6.50 -19.90 -14.54
C GLY A 60 -7.68 -18.94 -14.62
N ASP A 61 -8.90 -19.37 -14.24
CA ASP A 61 -10.04 -18.45 -14.11
C ASP A 61 -9.82 -17.49 -12.94
N ARG A 62 -10.41 -16.29 -13.05
CA ARG A 62 -10.29 -15.27 -12.01
C ARG A 62 -11.46 -15.32 -11.06
N VAL A 63 -11.11 -15.28 -9.78
CA VAL A 63 -12.04 -15.16 -8.65
C VAL A 63 -11.85 -13.79 -8.05
N ALA A 64 -12.82 -12.93 -8.23
CA ALA A 64 -12.80 -11.57 -7.71
C ALA A 64 -13.27 -11.49 -6.26
N THR A 65 -12.66 -10.58 -5.50
CA THR A 65 -13.12 -10.22 -4.15
C THR A 65 -13.30 -8.70 -4.04
N LEU A 66 -14.41 -8.27 -3.44
CA LEU A 66 -14.72 -6.88 -3.12
C LEU A 66 -15.03 -6.80 -1.63
N ALA A 67 -13.97 -6.81 -0.80
CA ALA A 67 -14.08 -7.05 0.63
C ALA A 67 -13.03 -6.30 1.43
N MET A 68 -13.35 -6.07 2.71
CA MET A 68 -12.44 -5.56 3.72
C MET A 68 -11.56 -6.69 4.30
N ASN A 69 -10.81 -6.39 5.36
CA ASN A 69 -9.93 -7.37 6.00
C ASN A 69 -10.72 -8.21 7.01
N HIS A 70 -10.87 -9.51 6.74
CA HIS A 70 -11.47 -10.49 7.64
C HIS A 70 -11.12 -11.94 7.23
N ASP A 71 -11.37 -12.89 8.10
CA ASP A 71 -11.03 -14.31 7.94
C ASP A 71 -11.66 -14.97 6.72
N ARG A 72 -12.93 -14.65 6.38
CA ARG A 72 -13.60 -15.22 5.19
C ARG A 72 -12.94 -14.72 3.89
N HIS A 73 -12.48 -13.46 3.86
CA HIS A 73 -11.71 -12.94 2.73
C HIS A 73 -10.35 -13.66 2.61
N LEU A 74 -9.67 -13.90 3.75
CA LEU A 74 -8.45 -14.69 3.78
C LEU A 74 -8.68 -16.14 3.31
N THR A 75 -9.78 -16.76 3.76
CA THR A 75 -10.21 -18.08 3.30
C THR A 75 -10.42 -18.10 1.78
N ALA A 76 -11.06 -17.07 1.25
CA ALA A 76 -11.31 -16.95 -0.19
C ALA A 76 -10.00 -16.86 -1.00
N TRP A 77 -8.98 -16.21 -0.47
CA TRP A 77 -7.67 -16.16 -1.12
C TRP A 77 -7.09 -17.56 -1.33
N TYR A 78 -7.01 -18.32 -0.24
CA TYR A 78 -6.46 -19.69 -0.32
C TYR A 78 -7.34 -20.63 -1.12
N GLY A 79 -8.67 -20.52 -1.00
CA GLY A 79 -9.60 -21.35 -1.76
C GLY A 79 -9.49 -21.13 -3.27
N ALA A 80 -9.46 -19.87 -3.71
CA ALA A 80 -9.32 -19.52 -5.12
C ALA A 80 -7.98 -19.99 -5.71
N ILE A 81 -6.88 -19.71 -5.01
CA ILE A 81 -5.54 -20.10 -5.46
C ILE A 81 -5.36 -21.63 -5.41
N GLY A 82 -5.93 -22.28 -4.39
CA GLY A 82 -5.81 -23.72 -4.16
C GLY A 82 -6.45 -24.58 -5.24
N MET A 83 -7.54 -24.10 -5.86
CA MET A 83 -8.15 -24.76 -7.00
C MET A 83 -7.45 -24.45 -8.35
N GLY A 84 -6.37 -23.67 -8.29
CA GLY A 84 -5.61 -23.25 -9.48
C GLY A 84 -6.16 -22.00 -10.15
N GLY A 85 -7.07 -21.28 -9.50
CA GLY A 85 -7.57 -19.99 -9.95
C GLY A 85 -6.60 -18.84 -9.67
N VAL A 86 -6.91 -17.67 -10.21
CA VAL A 86 -6.20 -16.42 -9.97
C VAL A 86 -7.08 -15.49 -9.12
N LEU A 87 -6.61 -15.17 -7.93
CA LEU A 87 -7.30 -14.23 -7.05
C LEU A 87 -7.21 -12.81 -7.61
N HIS A 88 -8.34 -12.14 -7.81
CA HIS A 88 -8.41 -10.73 -8.18
C HIS A 88 -9.02 -9.91 -7.05
N THR A 89 -8.22 -9.09 -6.39
CA THR A 89 -8.71 -8.22 -5.31
C THR A 89 -9.10 -6.85 -5.86
N ILE A 90 -10.39 -6.52 -5.78
CA ILE A 90 -10.98 -5.29 -6.31
C ILE A 90 -11.03 -4.22 -5.23
N ASN A 91 -10.50 -3.03 -5.54
CA ASN A 91 -10.61 -1.87 -4.65
C ASN A 91 -12.02 -1.23 -4.76
N PRO A 92 -12.86 -1.27 -3.71
CA PRO A 92 -14.23 -0.75 -3.74
C PRO A 92 -14.31 0.78 -3.85
N ARG A 93 -13.21 1.48 -3.70
CA ARG A 93 -13.12 2.96 -3.76
C ARG A 93 -12.86 3.49 -5.16
N LEU A 94 -12.72 2.62 -6.16
CA LEU A 94 -12.55 3.02 -7.56
C LEU A 94 -13.87 3.60 -8.10
N PHE A 95 -13.76 4.45 -9.13
CA PHE A 95 -14.93 4.95 -9.84
C PHE A 95 -15.62 3.84 -10.64
N ASP A 96 -16.92 3.98 -10.87
CA ASP A 96 -17.75 2.98 -11.57
C ASP A 96 -17.15 2.51 -12.90
N ASP A 97 -16.63 3.44 -13.71
CA ASP A 97 -16.04 3.09 -15.02
C ASP A 97 -14.73 2.32 -14.88
N GLN A 98 -13.99 2.56 -13.80
CA GLN A 98 -12.79 1.77 -13.49
C GLN A 98 -13.18 0.37 -12.98
N LEU A 99 -14.20 0.27 -12.12
CA LEU A 99 -14.72 -1.02 -11.64
C LEU A 99 -15.25 -1.87 -12.79
N ASP A 100 -16.00 -1.25 -13.70
CA ASP A 100 -16.47 -1.89 -14.92
C ASP A 100 -15.32 -2.42 -15.78
N TYR A 101 -14.33 -1.55 -16.02
CA TYR A 101 -13.17 -1.90 -16.82
C TYR A 101 -12.39 -3.08 -16.22
N ILE A 102 -12.02 -3.01 -14.93
CA ILE A 102 -11.13 -4.03 -14.35
C ILE A 102 -11.79 -5.41 -14.26
N ALA A 103 -13.08 -5.49 -13.90
CA ALA A 103 -13.78 -6.76 -13.79
C ALA A 103 -13.94 -7.44 -15.16
N ASN A 104 -14.35 -6.67 -16.18
CA ASN A 104 -14.48 -7.20 -17.55
C ASN A 104 -13.12 -7.47 -18.21
N HIS A 105 -12.11 -6.62 -17.98
CA HIS A 105 -10.76 -6.85 -18.48
C HIS A 105 -10.09 -8.08 -17.83
N ALA A 106 -10.31 -8.28 -16.53
CA ALA A 106 -9.88 -9.49 -15.83
C ALA A 106 -10.65 -10.74 -16.30
N GLU A 107 -11.85 -10.57 -16.86
CA GLU A 107 -12.77 -11.66 -17.16
C GLU A 107 -13.07 -12.47 -15.89
N ASP A 108 -13.43 -11.75 -14.81
CA ASP A 108 -13.79 -12.37 -13.55
C ASP A 108 -15.03 -13.28 -13.72
N ARG A 109 -15.00 -14.46 -13.10
CA ARG A 109 -16.08 -15.44 -13.21
C ARG A 109 -16.94 -15.52 -11.95
N VAL A 110 -16.33 -15.34 -10.79
CA VAL A 110 -16.98 -15.33 -9.48
C VAL A 110 -16.60 -14.04 -8.76
N LEU A 111 -17.58 -13.41 -8.10
CA LEU A 111 -17.35 -12.31 -7.19
C LEU A 111 -17.80 -12.67 -5.78
N LEU A 112 -16.88 -12.60 -4.82
CA LEU A 112 -17.20 -12.64 -3.40
C LEU A 112 -17.12 -11.21 -2.82
N TYR A 113 -18.13 -10.80 -2.05
CA TYR A 113 -18.17 -9.42 -1.58
C TYR A 113 -18.75 -9.29 -0.17
N ASP A 114 -18.36 -8.21 0.55
CA ASP A 114 -18.96 -7.86 1.84
C ASP A 114 -20.33 -7.24 1.64
N HIS A 115 -21.27 -7.55 2.54
CA HIS A 115 -22.62 -6.99 2.51
C HIS A 115 -22.64 -5.45 2.43
N MET A 116 -21.70 -4.77 3.06
CA MET A 116 -21.59 -3.32 2.98
C MET A 116 -21.42 -2.79 1.55
N PHE A 117 -20.93 -3.60 0.63
CA PHE A 117 -20.77 -3.27 -0.80
C PHE A 117 -21.93 -3.77 -1.67
N ALA A 118 -22.96 -4.39 -1.11
CA ALA A 118 -24.12 -4.89 -1.85
C ALA A 118 -24.78 -3.82 -2.76
N PRO A 119 -24.97 -2.56 -2.32
CA PRO A 119 -25.51 -1.52 -3.19
C PRO A 119 -24.63 -1.23 -4.42
N LEU A 120 -23.31 -1.30 -4.25
CA LEU A 120 -22.34 -1.13 -5.34
C LEU A 120 -22.41 -2.35 -6.28
N VAL A 121 -22.43 -3.55 -5.75
CA VAL A 121 -22.54 -4.79 -6.53
C VAL A 121 -23.81 -4.80 -7.37
N GLU A 122 -24.97 -4.51 -6.78
CA GLU A 122 -26.25 -4.44 -7.51
C GLU A 122 -26.23 -3.39 -8.63
N LYS A 123 -25.61 -2.25 -8.40
CA LYS A 123 -25.42 -1.22 -9.43
C LYS A 123 -24.53 -1.69 -10.58
N MET A 124 -23.47 -2.46 -10.27
CA MET A 124 -22.47 -2.88 -11.25
C MET A 124 -22.81 -4.18 -11.97
N LYS A 125 -23.61 -5.08 -11.39
CA LYS A 125 -24.03 -6.35 -12.01
C LYS A 125 -24.43 -6.24 -13.49
N PRO A 126 -25.25 -5.26 -13.93
CA PRO A 126 -25.62 -5.15 -15.34
C PRO A 126 -24.44 -4.81 -16.29
N ARG A 127 -23.34 -4.30 -15.74
CA ARG A 127 -22.15 -3.88 -16.49
C ARG A 127 -21.08 -4.99 -16.52
N TRP A 128 -21.05 -5.86 -15.50
CA TRP A 128 -20.10 -6.96 -15.40
C TRP A 128 -20.58 -8.16 -16.19
N THR A 129 -20.04 -8.33 -17.40
CA THR A 129 -20.56 -9.29 -18.38
C THR A 129 -19.98 -10.70 -18.25
N THR A 130 -18.97 -10.89 -17.43
CA THR A 130 -18.23 -12.16 -17.28
C THR A 130 -18.50 -12.85 -15.95
N ILE A 131 -19.06 -12.14 -14.96
CA ILE A 131 -19.31 -12.67 -13.63
C ILE A 131 -20.65 -13.40 -13.63
N ASP A 132 -20.61 -14.71 -13.43
CA ASP A 132 -21.78 -15.58 -13.43
C ASP A 132 -22.27 -15.90 -12.00
N THR A 133 -21.38 -15.79 -11.00
CA THR A 133 -21.67 -16.19 -9.61
C THR A 133 -21.30 -15.07 -8.64
N TYR A 134 -22.23 -14.74 -7.74
CA TYR A 134 -22.09 -13.71 -6.72
C TYR A 134 -22.32 -14.31 -5.34
N ILE A 135 -21.40 -14.10 -4.41
CA ILE A 135 -21.43 -14.66 -3.04
C ILE A 135 -21.21 -13.53 -2.04
N CYS A 136 -22.09 -13.40 -1.05
CA CYS A 136 -21.96 -12.41 0.03
C CYS A 136 -21.25 -13.03 1.24
N PHE A 137 -20.19 -12.37 1.76
CA PHE A 137 -19.42 -12.90 2.89
C PHE A 137 -20.17 -12.87 4.20
N ASP A 138 -20.90 -11.80 4.48
CA ASP A 138 -21.46 -11.46 5.79
C ASP A 138 -22.91 -10.95 5.72
N PRO A 139 -23.83 -11.63 4.98
CA PRO A 139 -25.18 -11.11 4.86
C PRO A 139 -25.90 -11.16 6.21
N PRO A 140 -26.78 -10.17 6.52
CA PRO A 140 -27.63 -10.22 7.70
C PRO A 140 -28.66 -11.37 7.61
N ALA A 141 -29.24 -11.77 8.73
CA ALA A 141 -30.11 -12.95 8.83
C ALA A 141 -31.37 -12.87 7.95
N ASP A 142 -31.84 -11.67 7.62
CA ASP A 142 -33.01 -11.41 6.76
C ASP A 142 -32.65 -11.15 5.29
N TRP A 143 -31.40 -11.42 4.91
CA TRP A 143 -30.90 -11.22 3.55
C TRP A 143 -31.63 -12.07 2.52
N GLN A 144 -32.06 -11.43 1.43
CA GLN A 144 -32.77 -12.09 0.31
C GLN A 144 -31.97 -11.94 -1.02
N GLY A 145 -30.71 -11.49 -0.96
CA GLY A 145 -29.84 -11.31 -2.12
C GLY A 145 -29.05 -12.57 -2.48
N ASP A 146 -27.81 -12.36 -2.88
CA ASP A 146 -26.90 -13.44 -3.29
C ASP A 146 -26.61 -14.43 -2.14
N GLN A 147 -26.18 -15.64 -2.48
CA GLN A 147 -25.93 -16.71 -1.51
C GLN A 147 -24.87 -16.31 -0.47
N ALA A 148 -25.10 -16.64 0.79
CA ALA A 148 -24.14 -16.44 1.86
C ALA A 148 -22.91 -17.34 1.70
N PHE A 149 -21.71 -16.82 1.96
CA PHE A 149 -20.46 -17.58 1.87
C PHE A 149 -20.48 -18.86 2.71
N THR A 150 -20.95 -18.76 3.95
CA THR A 150 -21.03 -19.91 4.87
C THR A 150 -21.94 -21.01 4.35
N ASP A 151 -23.08 -20.63 3.76
CA ASP A 151 -24.04 -21.60 3.21
C ASP A 151 -23.55 -22.18 1.87
N TRP A 152 -22.79 -21.40 1.11
CA TRP A 152 -22.21 -21.82 -0.16
C TRP A 152 -21.16 -22.91 0.02
N ILE A 153 -20.30 -22.79 1.02
CA ILE A 153 -19.27 -23.80 1.31
C ILE A 153 -19.77 -24.96 2.18
N ALA A 154 -20.91 -24.80 2.90
CA ALA A 154 -21.41 -25.77 3.86
C ALA A 154 -21.66 -27.20 3.30
N PRO A 155 -22.11 -27.39 2.05
CA PRO A 155 -22.34 -28.75 1.49
C PRO A 155 -21.05 -29.53 1.23
N HIS A 156 -19.88 -28.89 1.27
CA HIS A 156 -18.59 -29.48 0.93
C HIS A 156 -17.88 -29.98 2.19
N ASP A 157 -17.12 -31.07 2.08
CA ASP A 157 -16.47 -31.75 3.21
C ASP A 157 -15.04 -31.29 3.50
N GLY A 158 -14.44 -30.55 2.55
CA GLY A 158 -13.05 -30.10 2.64
C GLY A 158 -12.01 -31.20 2.37
N ASP A 159 -12.42 -32.37 1.89
CA ASP A 159 -11.49 -33.39 1.37
C ASP A 159 -11.06 -32.99 -0.05
N TYR A 160 -10.16 -32.04 -0.12
CA TYR A 160 -9.69 -31.46 -1.37
C TYR A 160 -8.17 -31.43 -1.43
N ARG A 161 -7.63 -31.90 -2.54
CA ARG A 161 -6.20 -31.83 -2.82
C ARG A 161 -5.90 -30.61 -3.70
N TRP A 162 -5.07 -29.72 -3.21
CA TRP A 162 -4.66 -28.53 -3.95
C TRP A 162 -4.13 -28.88 -5.35
N VAL A 163 -4.48 -28.05 -6.32
CA VAL A 163 -3.99 -28.18 -7.69
C VAL A 163 -2.48 -27.96 -7.72
N GLU A 164 -1.74 -28.95 -8.19
CA GLU A 164 -0.29 -28.89 -8.38
C GLU A 164 0.05 -28.24 -9.73
N GLY A 165 1.25 -27.68 -9.87
CA GLY A 165 1.71 -27.07 -11.11
C GLY A 165 3.01 -26.30 -10.97
N ASP A 166 3.37 -25.54 -11.99
CA ASP A 166 4.57 -24.72 -12.03
C ASP A 166 4.44 -23.57 -11.00
N GLU A 167 5.54 -23.27 -10.33
CA GLU A 167 5.62 -22.13 -9.39
C GLU A 167 5.53 -20.76 -10.09
N ARG A 168 5.69 -20.71 -11.41
CA ARG A 168 5.53 -19.49 -12.23
C ARG A 168 4.10 -19.25 -12.71
N GLU A 169 3.18 -20.15 -12.38
CA GLU A 169 1.78 -19.89 -12.67
C GLU A 169 1.26 -18.69 -11.88
N PRO A 170 0.33 -17.92 -12.48
CA PRO A 170 -0.29 -16.80 -11.79
C PRO A 170 -1.16 -17.29 -10.62
N CYS A 171 -1.11 -16.59 -9.51
CA CYS A 171 -1.96 -16.83 -8.35
C CYS A 171 -2.74 -15.59 -7.89
N GLY A 172 -2.29 -14.40 -8.29
CA GLY A 172 -2.93 -13.15 -7.88
C GLY A 172 -2.92 -12.10 -8.99
N LEU A 173 -3.91 -11.22 -8.98
CA LEU A 173 -4.06 -10.09 -9.88
C LEU A 173 -4.47 -8.86 -9.09
N CYS A 174 -3.67 -7.80 -9.16
CA CYS A 174 -3.99 -6.50 -8.58
C CYS A 174 -3.92 -5.42 -9.65
N TYR A 175 -4.91 -4.54 -9.70
CA TYR A 175 -4.87 -3.39 -10.60
C TYR A 175 -4.26 -2.17 -9.91
N THR A 176 -3.39 -1.46 -10.65
CA THR A 176 -2.88 -0.17 -10.22
C THR A 176 -3.97 0.89 -10.29
N SER A 177 -3.93 1.89 -9.43
CA SER A 177 -4.90 2.99 -9.43
C SER A 177 -4.78 3.94 -10.63
N GLY A 178 -3.83 3.70 -11.53
CA GLY A 178 -3.55 4.44 -12.76
C GLY A 178 -3.69 5.96 -12.63
N THR A 179 -2.59 6.70 -12.59
CA THR A 179 -2.66 8.17 -12.62
C THR A 179 -2.98 8.72 -14.00
N THR A 180 -2.85 7.89 -15.04
CA THR A 180 -3.10 8.24 -16.45
C THR A 180 -3.67 7.03 -17.19
N GLY A 181 -4.91 7.13 -17.68
CA GLY A 181 -5.57 6.06 -18.44
C GLY A 181 -6.26 5.01 -17.58
N ASN A 182 -6.59 3.87 -18.19
CA ASN A 182 -7.19 2.73 -17.49
C ASN A 182 -6.22 2.09 -16.51
N PRO A 183 -6.72 1.54 -15.37
CA PRO A 183 -5.91 0.75 -14.46
C PRO A 183 -5.20 -0.39 -15.18
N LYS A 184 -3.94 -0.67 -14.81
CA LYS A 184 -3.16 -1.78 -15.37
C LYS A 184 -3.11 -2.93 -14.36
N GLY A 185 -3.33 -4.15 -14.82
CA GLY A 185 -3.25 -5.35 -14.00
C GLY A 185 -1.81 -5.82 -13.82
N VAL A 186 -1.42 -6.11 -12.58
CA VAL A 186 -0.16 -6.77 -12.23
C VAL A 186 -0.48 -8.19 -11.80
N LEU A 187 0.09 -9.15 -12.51
CA LEU A 187 -0.14 -10.57 -12.30
C LEU A 187 0.97 -11.15 -11.45
N TYR A 188 0.63 -11.61 -10.24
CA TYR A 188 1.58 -12.23 -9.31
C TYR A 188 1.64 -13.73 -9.52
N GLU A 189 2.84 -14.28 -9.50
CA GLU A 189 3.10 -15.72 -9.57
C GLU A 189 3.18 -16.33 -8.17
N HIS A 190 2.97 -17.64 -8.06
CA HIS A 190 3.22 -18.37 -6.82
C HIS A 190 4.65 -18.15 -6.31
N ARG A 191 5.65 -18.27 -7.22
CA ARG A 191 7.06 -18.09 -6.89
C ARG A 191 7.35 -16.69 -6.34
N SER A 192 6.91 -15.65 -7.03
CA SER A 192 7.16 -14.27 -6.63
C SER A 192 6.53 -13.97 -5.27
N THR A 193 5.29 -14.41 -5.04
CA THR A 193 4.57 -14.25 -3.77
C THR A 193 5.27 -14.99 -2.61
N MET A 194 5.75 -16.22 -2.85
CA MET A 194 6.49 -16.99 -1.83
C MET A 194 7.82 -16.34 -1.46
N LEU A 195 8.60 -15.89 -2.44
CA LEU A 195 9.89 -15.23 -2.19
C LEU A 195 9.70 -13.88 -1.48
N HIS A 196 8.68 -13.13 -1.85
CA HIS A 196 8.29 -11.91 -1.17
C HIS A 196 7.93 -12.19 0.31
N ALA A 197 7.05 -13.15 0.57
CA ALA A 197 6.65 -13.53 1.93
C ALA A 197 7.84 -13.99 2.78
N LEU A 198 8.79 -14.77 2.20
CA LEU A 198 10.03 -15.18 2.89
C LEU A 198 10.93 -13.98 3.21
N ALA A 199 10.99 -12.97 2.36
CA ALA A 199 11.74 -11.75 2.64
C ALA A 199 11.09 -10.90 3.74
N GLU A 200 9.76 -10.87 3.79
CA GLU A 200 9.00 -10.06 4.74
C GLU A 200 9.20 -10.47 6.20
N VAL A 201 9.30 -11.77 6.48
CA VAL A 201 9.48 -12.26 7.85
C VAL A 201 10.86 -11.98 8.43
N ALA A 202 11.83 -11.55 7.59
CA ALA A 202 13.18 -11.24 8.04
C ALA A 202 13.20 -10.08 9.07
N PRO A 203 14.17 -10.11 10.02
CA PRO A 203 14.31 -9.08 11.05
C PRO A 203 14.45 -7.65 10.52
N ASP A 204 15.08 -7.48 9.34
CA ASP A 204 15.24 -6.17 8.69
C ASP A 204 14.00 -5.73 7.88
N CYS A 205 12.93 -6.54 7.90
CA CYS A 205 11.65 -6.24 7.26
C CYS A 205 10.54 -6.09 8.30
N PHE A 206 9.55 -7.00 8.34
CA PHE A 206 8.47 -6.93 9.33
C PHE A 206 8.82 -7.58 10.67
N ASP A 207 9.91 -8.35 10.76
CA ASP A 207 10.36 -9.03 11.98
C ASP A 207 9.27 -9.91 12.62
N LEU A 208 8.58 -10.70 11.81
CA LEU A 208 7.48 -11.55 12.27
C LEU A 208 7.96 -12.86 12.85
N SER A 209 7.34 -13.28 13.95
CA SER A 209 7.57 -14.54 14.62
C SER A 209 6.27 -15.10 15.22
N THR A 210 6.31 -16.29 15.82
CA THR A 210 5.18 -16.86 16.57
C THR A 210 4.73 -16.03 17.78
N ASN A 211 5.57 -15.08 18.23
CA ASN A 211 5.24 -14.16 19.32
C ASN A 211 4.69 -12.82 18.80
N SER A 212 4.47 -12.71 17.51
CA SER A 212 3.93 -11.51 16.91
C SER A 212 2.42 -11.61 16.75
N THR A 213 1.72 -10.50 16.99
CA THR A 213 0.33 -10.30 16.63
C THR A 213 0.28 -9.13 15.65
N ALA A 214 -0.08 -9.39 14.40
CA ALA A 214 -0.04 -8.41 13.34
C ALA A 214 -1.44 -7.89 12.98
N LEU A 215 -1.58 -6.55 12.92
CA LEU A 215 -2.79 -5.89 12.47
C LEU A 215 -2.48 -5.01 11.25
N PRO A 216 -2.71 -5.51 10.01
CA PRO A 216 -2.61 -4.69 8.82
C PRO A 216 -3.76 -3.68 8.76
N ILE A 217 -3.44 -2.38 8.82
CA ILE A 217 -4.40 -1.32 8.54
C ILE A 217 -4.44 -1.02 7.04
N VAL A 218 -3.59 -1.68 6.27
CA VAL A 218 -3.64 -1.69 4.81
C VAL A 218 -4.66 -2.70 4.34
N PRO A 219 -5.54 -2.31 3.40
CA PRO A 219 -6.58 -3.20 2.92
C PRO A 219 -6.02 -4.41 2.14
N MET A 220 -6.64 -5.57 2.34
CA MET A 220 -6.33 -6.77 1.57
C MET A 220 -6.58 -6.60 0.07
N PHE A 221 -7.48 -5.72 -0.32
CA PHE A 221 -7.72 -5.39 -1.73
C PHE A 221 -6.65 -4.48 -2.36
N HIS A 222 -5.68 -3.98 -1.61
CA HIS A 222 -4.63 -3.12 -2.12
C HIS A 222 -3.24 -3.73 -1.91
N ALA A 223 -2.61 -4.15 -3.01
CA ALA A 223 -1.32 -4.84 -3.01
C ALA A 223 -1.24 -5.91 -1.91
N ASN A 224 -2.34 -6.65 -1.72
CA ASN A 224 -2.49 -7.80 -0.84
C ASN A 224 -2.12 -7.50 0.63
N ALA A 225 -2.58 -6.37 1.18
CA ALA A 225 -2.23 -5.91 2.54
C ALA A 225 -0.71 -5.94 2.79
N TRP A 226 0.04 -5.55 1.78
CA TRP A 226 1.52 -5.55 1.74
C TRP A 226 2.16 -6.89 2.06
N GLY A 227 1.50 -8.01 1.74
CA GLY A 227 2.02 -9.36 1.90
C GLY A 227 1.81 -9.98 3.28
N LEU A 228 1.36 -9.24 4.29
CA LEU A 228 1.17 -9.76 5.65
C LEU A 228 0.31 -11.04 5.71
N PRO A 229 -0.78 -11.20 4.93
CA PRO A 229 -1.55 -12.44 4.91
C PRO A 229 -0.79 -13.66 4.36
N TRP A 230 0.28 -13.43 3.58
CA TRP A 230 1.19 -14.47 3.09
C TRP A 230 2.36 -14.73 4.06
N ALA A 231 2.83 -13.69 4.75
CA ALA A 231 3.94 -13.78 5.70
C ALA A 231 3.54 -14.41 7.03
N ALA A 232 2.35 -14.11 7.55
CA ALA A 232 1.88 -14.60 8.85
C ALA A 232 1.88 -16.14 8.97
N PRO A 233 1.38 -16.92 7.99
CA PRO A 233 1.37 -18.38 8.07
C PRO A 233 2.78 -19.01 8.07
N LEU A 234 3.80 -18.34 7.57
CA LEU A 234 5.19 -18.83 7.62
C LEU A 234 5.73 -18.95 9.03
N THR A 235 5.30 -18.07 9.92
CA THR A 235 5.83 -17.96 11.28
C THR A 235 4.82 -18.35 12.34
N GLY A 236 3.54 -18.54 11.97
CA GLY A 236 2.46 -18.72 12.95
C GLY A 236 2.10 -17.42 13.69
N CYS A 237 2.45 -16.27 13.12
CA CYS A 237 2.02 -14.96 13.60
C CYS A 237 0.50 -14.89 13.68
N GLU A 238 -0.05 -14.40 14.79
CA GLU A 238 -1.47 -14.13 14.92
C GLU A 238 -1.88 -12.93 14.06
N LEU A 239 -3.06 -13.02 13.45
CA LEU A 239 -3.61 -11.95 12.61
C LEU A 239 -4.84 -11.33 13.25
N VAL A 240 -4.85 -10.00 13.34
CA VAL A 240 -6.03 -9.21 13.66
C VAL A 240 -6.45 -8.47 12.40
N LEU A 241 -7.61 -8.78 11.88
CA LEU A 241 -8.16 -8.24 10.66
C LEU A 241 -9.34 -7.32 10.99
N SER A 242 -9.45 -6.17 10.33
CA SER A 242 -10.53 -5.22 10.62
C SER A 242 -11.19 -4.71 9.35
N ALA A 243 -12.51 -4.68 9.36
CA ALA A 243 -13.33 -4.04 8.33
C ALA A 243 -13.60 -2.55 8.64
N ASP A 244 -13.24 -2.07 9.84
CA ASP A 244 -13.49 -0.70 10.30
C ASP A 244 -12.18 -0.04 10.75
N TYR A 245 -11.75 0.99 10.02
CA TYR A 245 -10.49 1.71 10.28
C TYR A 245 -10.68 3.02 11.07
N ARG A 246 -11.84 3.21 11.71
CA ARG A 246 -12.04 4.38 12.59
C ARG A 246 -11.08 4.31 13.78
N PRO A 247 -10.47 5.45 14.18
CA PRO A 247 -9.40 5.46 15.18
C PRO A 247 -9.81 4.84 16.52
N ASP A 248 -11.02 5.10 17.01
CA ASP A 248 -11.55 4.54 18.26
C ASP A 248 -11.61 3.00 18.22
N LYS A 249 -11.95 2.42 17.07
CA LYS A 249 -12.03 0.97 16.88
C LYS A 249 -10.63 0.36 16.78
N MET A 250 -9.76 1.02 16.03
CA MET A 250 -8.39 0.55 15.84
C MET A 250 -7.59 0.56 17.14
N VAL A 251 -7.63 1.65 17.90
CA VAL A 251 -6.96 1.75 19.22
C VAL A 251 -7.45 0.66 20.17
N LYS A 252 -8.76 0.39 20.19
CA LYS A 252 -9.32 -0.71 20.97
C LYS A 252 -8.71 -2.06 20.58
N LEU A 253 -8.63 -2.37 19.29
CA LEU A 253 -8.04 -3.61 18.79
C LEU A 253 -6.55 -3.73 19.14
N PHE A 254 -5.77 -2.66 19.00
CA PHE A 254 -4.35 -2.64 19.41
C PHE A 254 -4.16 -3.11 20.84
N ARG A 255 -5.01 -2.66 21.75
CA ARG A 255 -4.91 -2.95 23.18
C ARG A 255 -5.49 -4.31 23.54
N GLU A 256 -6.72 -4.60 23.09
CA GLU A 256 -7.45 -5.82 23.49
C GLU A 256 -6.87 -7.09 22.87
N GLU A 257 -6.37 -6.99 21.63
CA GLU A 257 -5.78 -8.14 20.92
C GLU A 257 -4.24 -8.20 21.05
N GLY A 258 -3.64 -7.30 21.83
CA GLY A 258 -2.21 -7.34 22.10
C GLY A 258 -1.34 -7.14 20.87
N VAL A 259 -1.75 -6.30 19.93
CA VAL A 259 -1.07 -6.08 18.65
C VAL A 259 0.35 -5.58 18.86
N THR A 260 1.31 -6.28 18.28
CA THR A 260 2.73 -5.95 18.36
C THR A 260 3.29 -5.36 17.08
N HIS A 261 2.68 -5.67 15.92
CA HIS A 261 3.12 -5.24 14.60
C HIS A 261 1.94 -4.68 13.80
N SER A 262 2.17 -3.59 13.09
CA SER A 262 1.15 -3.03 12.22
C SER A 262 1.76 -2.40 10.97
N ALA A 263 0.96 -2.27 9.92
CA ALA A 263 1.34 -1.63 8.67
C ALA A 263 0.23 -0.71 8.18
N GLY A 264 0.59 0.50 7.76
CA GLY A 264 -0.40 1.49 7.34
C GLY A 264 0.20 2.66 6.57
N VAL A 265 -0.67 3.38 5.84
CA VAL A 265 -0.29 4.61 5.15
C VAL A 265 -0.26 5.81 6.11
N PRO A 266 0.54 6.86 5.84
CA PRO A 266 0.66 8.01 6.73
C PRO A 266 -0.67 8.67 7.10
N THR A 267 -1.62 8.80 6.18
CA THR A 267 -2.91 9.45 6.42
C THR A 267 -3.71 8.75 7.53
N ILE A 268 -3.71 7.43 7.58
CA ILE A 268 -4.38 6.66 8.65
C ILE A 268 -3.65 6.88 9.97
N TRP A 269 -2.33 6.82 9.99
CA TRP A 269 -1.54 7.06 11.19
C TRP A 269 -1.70 8.47 11.74
N MET A 270 -1.76 9.50 10.88
CA MET A 270 -2.05 10.88 11.31
C MET A 270 -3.40 10.99 12.02
N THR A 271 -4.44 10.35 11.48
CA THR A 271 -5.77 10.35 12.09
C THR A 271 -5.76 9.62 13.44
N MET A 272 -5.03 8.51 13.56
CA MET A 272 -4.87 7.78 14.84
C MET A 272 -4.07 8.60 15.87
N ILE A 273 -2.98 9.22 15.46
CA ILE A 273 -2.17 10.10 16.32
C ILE A 273 -3.04 11.23 16.87
N ALA A 274 -3.80 11.91 16.01
CA ALA A 274 -4.70 12.99 16.42
C ALA A 274 -5.76 12.51 17.44
N HIS A 275 -6.32 11.31 17.25
CA HIS A 275 -7.25 10.69 18.18
C HIS A 275 -6.58 10.40 19.54
N ILE A 276 -5.41 9.77 19.53
CA ILE A 276 -4.65 9.42 20.74
C ILE A 276 -4.27 10.67 21.53
N GLU A 277 -3.81 11.75 20.87
CA GLU A 277 -3.47 13.01 21.53
C GLU A 277 -4.72 13.69 22.14
N ALA A 278 -5.89 13.51 21.54
CA ALA A 278 -7.14 14.09 22.02
C ALA A 278 -7.77 13.30 23.18
N THR A 279 -7.62 11.97 23.20
CA THR A 279 -8.29 11.08 24.17
C THR A 279 -7.39 10.64 25.31
N GLY A 280 -6.07 10.65 25.11
CA GLY A 280 -5.10 10.06 26.04
C GLY A 280 -5.03 8.54 25.95
N ASP A 281 -5.60 7.93 24.90
CA ASP A 281 -5.45 6.51 24.61
C ASP A 281 -4.01 6.13 24.26
N ASP A 282 -3.74 4.83 24.18
CA ASP A 282 -2.44 4.27 23.77
C ASP A 282 -2.60 3.13 22.77
N LEU A 283 -1.48 2.69 22.20
CA LEU A 283 -1.42 1.60 21.23
C LEU A 283 -1.05 0.24 21.85
N GLY A 284 -1.26 0.09 23.16
CA GLY A 284 -0.97 -1.16 23.87
C GLY A 284 0.49 -1.61 23.71
N PRO A 285 0.74 -2.90 23.45
CA PRO A 285 2.10 -3.46 23.35
C PRO A 285 2.74 -3.29 21.96
N LEU A 286 2.28 -2.35 21.14
CA LEU A 286 2.80 -2.13 19.79
C LEU A 286 4.31 -1.87 19.82
N LYS A 287 5.07 -2.64 19.04
CA LYS A 287 6.54 -2.58 18.96
C LYS A 287 7.01 -1.98 17.64
N THR A 288 6.33 -2.32 16.56
CA THR A 288 6.77 -1.98 15.21
C THR A 288 5.60 -1.51 14.35
N VAL A 289 5.80 -0.42 13.64
CA VAL A 289 4.91 0.05 12.57
C VAL A 289 5.66 0.13 11.26
N THR A 290 5.11 -0.45 10.20
CA THR A 290 5.59 -0.23 8.84
C THR A 290 4.74 0.86 8.19
N ILE A 291 5.41 1.93 7.74
CA ILE A 291 4.76 3.07 7.11
C ILE A 291 5.24 3.18 5.66
N GLY A 292 4.32 3.20 4.72
CA GLY A 292 4.64 3.27 3.30
C GLY A 292 3.48 3.78 2.46
N GLY A 293 3.60 3.65 1.14
CA GLY A 293 2.59 4.13 0.20
C GLY A 293 2.68 5.62 -0.12
N SER A 294 3.21 6.43 0.80
CA SER A 294 3.69 7.80 0.60
C SER A 294 4.76 8.10 1.66
N ALA A 295 5.49 9.21 1.50
CA ALA A 295 6.52 9.59 2.46
C ALA A 295 5.93 9.86 3.85
N ALA A 296 6.55 9.30 4.88
CA ALA A 296 6.16 9.53 6.27
C ALA A 296 6.73 10.86 6.77
N PRO A 297 5.91 11.80 7.28
CA PRO A 297 6.41 13.03 7.88
C PRO A 297 7.35 12.76 9.06
N ARG A 298 8.45 13.51 9.16
CA ARG A 298 9.44 13.37 10.26
C ARG A 298 8.78 13.47 11.64
N ALA A 299 7.79 14.36 11.80
CA ALA A 299 7.04 14.52 13.04
C ALA A 299 6.29 13.24 13.45
N MET A 300 5.73 12.50 12.49
CA MET A 300 5.08 11.21 12.73
C MET A 300 6.09 10.15 13.17
N ILE A 301 7.22 10.05 12.48
CA ILE A 301 8.31 9.13 12.83
C ILE A 301 8.78 9.40 14.26
N ASP A 302 9.02 10.66 14.60
CA ASP A 302 9.46 11.10 15.93
C ASP A 302 8.39 10.80 17.01
N TRP A 303 7.11 10.93 16.68
CA TRP A 303 6.00 10.60 17.58
C TRP A 303 6.02 9.12 18.02
N PHE A 304 6.22 8.19 17.08
CA PHE A 304 6.34 6.76 17.37
C PHE A 304 7.62 6.44 18.15
N ARG A 305 8.76 6.99 17.71
CA ARG A 305 10.06 6.77 18.36
C ARG A 305 10.05 7.20 19.84
N LYS A 306 9.47 8.35 20.17
CA LYS A 306 9.32 8.83 21.55
C LYS A 306 8.51 7.90 22.44
N ARG A 307 7.71 7.02 21.84
CA ARG A 307 6.92 5.99 22.52
C ARG A 307 7.58 4.60 22.51
N GLY A 308 8.83 4.51 22.03
CA GLY A 308 9.58 3.26 21.94
C GLY A 308 9.10 2.33 20.82
N ILE A 309 8.30 2.84 19.87
CA ILE A 309 7.80 2.08 18.74
C ILE A 309 8.76 2.25 17.57
N HIS A 310 9.26 1.13 17.05
CA HIS A 310 10.11 1.12 15.85
C HIS A 310 9.30 1.48 14.61
N VAL A 311 9.86 2.33 13.75
CA VAL A 311 9.25 2.70 12.46
C VAL A 311 10.06 2.11 11.32
N GLY A 312 9.47 1.18 10.60
CA GLY A 312 9.95 0.72 9.30
C GLY A 312 9.36 1.60 8.19
N HIS A 313 10.11 2.61 7.72
CA HIS A 313 9.68 3.40 6.58
C HIS A 313 9.94 2.61 5.30
N ALA A 314 8.90 2.33 4.52
CA ALA A 314 8.95 1.46 3.36
C ALA A 314 8.63 2.20 2.06
N TRP A 315 9.26 1.73 0.97
CA TRP A 315 8.87 2.08 -0.39
C TRP A 315 8.52 0.81 -1.16
N GLY A 316 7.53 0.95 -2.01
CA GLY A 316 7.11 -0.09 -2.92
C GLY A 316 5.86 0.28 -3.68
N MET A 317 5.47 -0.57 -4.59
CA MET A 317 4.36 -0.35 -5.51
C MET A 317 3.70 -1.68 -5.89
N THR A 318 2.56 -1.65 -6.53
CA THR A 318 1.88 -2.88 -6.99
C THR A 318 2.81 -3.74 -7.85
N GLU A 319 3.65 -3.11 -8.65
CA GLU A 319 4.63 -3.71 -9.54
C GLU A 319 5.83 -4.36 -8.80
N THR A 320 5.98 -4.13 -7.49
CA THR A 320 7.02 -4.77 -6.64
C THR A 320 6.44 -5.69 -5.55
N SER A 321 5.18 -6.07 -5.60
CA SER A 321 4.44 -7.14 -4.87
C SER A 321 4.22 -6.99 -3.35
N PRO A 322 4.25 -5.85 -2.63
CA PRO A 322 4.67 -4.52 -3.07
C PRO A 322 6.05 -4.06 -2.57
N ILE A 323 6.80 -4.81 -1.73
CA ILE A 323 7.99 -4.29 -1.03
C ILE A 323 9.19 -4.18 -1.97
N GLY A 324 9.69 -2.95 -2.13
CA GLY A 324 10.97 -2.65 -2.77
C GLY A 324 12.07 -2.38 -1.75
N THR A 325 11.81 -1.53 -0.75
CA THR A 325 12.77 -1.22 0.34
C THR A 325 12.09 -1.07 1.68
N LEU A 326 12.86 -1.24 2.76
CA LEU A 326 12.40 -0.98 4.12
C LEU A 326 13.55 -0.49 5.02
N ALA A 327 13.24 0.43 5.92
CA ALA A 327 14.21 1.04 6.83
C ALA A 327 14.38 0.19 8.12
N GLY A 328 15.11 -0.91 8.03
CA GLY A 328 15.60 -1.62 9.22
C GLY A 328 16.71 -0.83 9.94
N ALA A 329 16.88 -1.04 11.24
CA ALA A 329 17.90 -0.36 12.02
C ALA A 329 19.33 -0.72 11.55
N PRO A 330 20.23 0.23 11.34
CA PRO A 330 21.62 -0.07 10.99
C PRO A 330 22.39 -0.59 12.20
N ARG A 331 23.54 -1.26 11.94
CA ARG A 331 24.35 -1.90 12.99
C ARG A 331 24.76 -0.96 14.14
N ASN A 332 24.95 0.33 13.85
CA ASN A 332 25.37 1.34 14.82
C ASN A 332 24.20 2.13 15.43
N TRP A 333 22.98 1.60 15.35
CA TRP A 333 21.76 2.29 15.79
C TRP A 333 21.86 2.86 17.20
N ASP A 334 22.32 2.07 18.17
CA ASP A 334 22.44 2.49 19.57
C ASP A 334 23.55 3.53 19.82
N GLN A 335 24.39 3.79 18.81
CA GLN A 335 25.47 4.80 18.87
C GLN A 335 25.06 6.11 18.19
N MET A 336 23.95 6.10 17.46
CA MET A 336 23.43 7.27 16.75
C MET A 336 22.71 8.20 17.71
N THR A 337 22.84 9.50 17.48
CA THR A 337 22.01 10.51 18.13
C THR A 337 20.55 10.40 17.68
N ASP A 338 19.61 10.97 18.43
CA ASP A 338 18.20 11.00 18.06
C ASP A 338 17.96 11.61 16.67
N GLU A 339 18.71 12.66 16.31
CA GLU A 339 18.59 13.31 15.00
C GLU A 339 19.13 12.40 13.88
N GLU A 340 20.23 11.68 14.10
CA GLU A 340 20.77 10.72 13.14
C GLU A 340 19.81 9.54 12.94
N GLN A 341 19.23 9.02 14.02
CA GLN A 341 18.21 7.95 13.94
C GLN A 341 16.96 8.43 13.19
N LEU A 342 16.48 9.64 13.47
CA LEU A 342 15.36 10.24 12.78
C LEU A 342 15.66 10.46 11.30
N GLY A 343 16.87 10.97 10.97
CA GLY A 343 17.34 11.13 9.61
C GLY A 343 17.47 9.82 8.85
N TRP A 344 17.89 8.73 9.52
CA TRP A 344 17.92 7.40 8.95
C TRP A 344 16.51 6.87 8.64
N THR A 345 15.59 6.92 9.61
CA THR A 345 14.23 6.41 9.47
C THR A 345 13.39 7.20 8.47
N ALA A 346 13.73 8.47 8.24
CA ALA A 346 13.06 9.28 7.22
C ALA A 346 13.36 8.80 5.77
N ARG A 347 14.42 8.02 5.56
CA ARG A 347 14.71 7.35 4.28
C ARG A 347 13.84 6.10 4.17
N GLN A 348 13.58 5.61 2.94
CA GLN A 348 12.81 4.40 2.71
C GLN A 348 13.62 3.11 2.86
N GLY A 349 14.83 3.22 3.40
CA GLY A 349 15.67 2.09 3.79
C GLY A 349 16.35 1.36 2.64
N ARG A 350 16.65 0.08 2.88
CA ARG A 350 17.42 -0.78 1.97
C ARG A 350 16.56 -1.81 1.29
N VAL A 351 17.07 -2.36 0.19
CA VAL A 351 16.47 -3.51 -0.48
C VAL A 351 16.61 -4.78 0.37
N PRO A 352 15.55 -5.60 0.50
CA PRO A 352 15.71 -6.97 0.95
C PRO A 352 16.43 -7.81 -0.13
N PHE A 353 16.98 -8.96 0.27
CA PHE A 353 17.56 -9.89 -0.70
C PHE A 353 16.50 -10.33 -1.72
N GLY A 354 16.83 -10.22 -3.00
CA GLY A 354 15.91 -10.54 -4.12
C GLY A 354 15.48 -9.32 -4.92
N ILE A 355 15.84 -8.10 -4.48
CA ILE A 355 15.62 -6.82 -5.18
C ILE A 355 16.96 -6.13 -5.43
N GLU A 356 17.07 -5.47 -6.57
CA GLU A 356 18.16 -4.57 -6.91
C GLU A 356 17.60 -3.20 -7.31
N LEU A 357 18.30 -2.13 -6.93
CA LEU A 357 17.98 -0.75 -7.30
C LEU A 357 19.17 -0.06 -7.95
N LYS A 358 18.89 0.80 -8.90
CA LYS A 358 19.82 1.82 -9.40
C LYS A 358 19.09 3.12 -9.69
N ILE A 359 19.84 4.20 -9.74
CA ILE A 359 19.37 5.50 -10.23
C ILE A 359 20.11 5.86 -11.51
N VAL A 360 19.38 6.44 -12.47
CA VAL A 360 19.92 6.82 -13.76
C VAL A 360 19.55 8.26 -14.12
N ASP A 361 20.37 8.89 -14.96
CA ASP A 361 20.03 10.17 -15.59
C ASP A 361 19.00 9.99 -16.73
N ASP A 362 18.67 11.08 -17.43
CA ASP A 362 17.71 11.09 -18.53
C ASP A 362 18.26 10.34 -19.78
N GLU A 363 19.58 10.14 -19.88
CA GLU A 363 20.27 9.36 -20.90
C GLU A 363 20.41 7.87 -20.54
N GLY A 364 19.96 7.47 -19.33
CA GLY A 364 20.02 6.10 -18.83
C GLY A 364 21.38 5.69 -18.24
N GLN A 365 22.29 6.63 -18.00
CA GLN A 365 23.58 6.36 -17.34
C GLN A 365 23.39 6.22 -15.84
N GLU A 366 24.02 5.19 -15.25
CA GLU A 366 23.95 4.97 -13.80
C GLU A 366 24.64 6.10 -13.03
N LEU A 367 23.94 6.63 -12.02
CA LEU A 367 24.39 7.71 -11.17
C LEU A 367 25.03 7.18 -9.86
N PRO A 368 25.90 7.97 -9.21
CA PRO A 368 26.62 7.54 -8.01
C PRO A 368 25.67 7.38 -6.81
N ARG A 369 26.03 6.47 -5.90
CA ARG A 369 25.35 6.25 -4.62
C ARG A 369 25.99 7.13 -3.53
N ASP A 370 25.84 8.44 -3.66
CA ASP A 370 26.44 9.45 -2.76
C ASP A 370 25.44 10.06 -1.76
N GLY A 371 24.14 9.73 -1.90
CA GLY A 371 23.07 10.25 -1.06
C GLY A 371 22.64 11.68 -1.39
N VAL A 372 23.20 12.28 -2.42
CA VAL A 372 22.95 13.67 -2.87
C VAL A 372 22.44 13.70 -4.30
N THR A 373 23.09 12.94 -5.18
CA THR A 373 22.70 12.86 -6.59
C THR A 373 21.38 12.11 -6.72
N SER A 374 20.37 12.76 -7.27
CA SER A 374 19.06 12.17 -7.55
C SER A 374 18.92 11.79 -9.02
N GLY A 375 18.21 10.69 -9.29
CA GLY A 375 17.93 10.23 -10.65
C GLY A 375 16.69 9.37 -10.72
N ASN A 376 16.29 8.97 -11.94
CA ASN A 376 15.17 8.08 -12.17
C ASN A 376 15.45 6.72 -11.53
N LEU A 377 14.54 6.26 -10.66
CA LEU A 377 14.70 5.02 -9.91
C LEU A 377 14.27 3.83 -10.76
N LEU A 378 15.19 2.90 -10.98
CA LEU A 378 14.94 1.62 -11.63
C LEU A 378 15.05 0.48 -10.63
N VAL A 379 14.18 -0.52 -10.79
CA VAL A 379 14.11 -1.70 -9.92
C VAL A 379 14.07 -2.98 -10.74
N ARG A 380 14.71 -4.04 -10.26
CA ARG A 380 14.52 -5.41 -10.76
C ARG A 380 14.59 -6.42 -9.62
N GLY A 381 14.01 -7.59 -9.80
CA GLY A 381 14.09 -8.62 -8.77
C GLY A 381 13.08 -9.73 -8.90
N ALA A 382 13.12 -10.67 -7.95
CA ALA A 382 12.38 -11.92 -7.99
C ALA A 382 10.85 -11.76 -7.91
N TRP A 383 10.37 -10.60 -7.47
CA TRP A 383 8.95 -10.26 -7.35
C TRP A 383 8.61 -8.89 -7.95
N VAL A 384 9.43 -8.43 -8.88
CA VAL A 384 9.18 -7.24 -9.71
C VAL A 384 8.49 -7.65 -10.99
N ILE A 385 7.57 -6.83 -11.46
CA ILE A 385 6.82 -7.06 -12.69
C ILE A 385 7.77 -7.21 -13.89
N GLU A 386 7.44 -8.15 -14.79
CA GLU A 386 8.03 -8.23 -16.12
C GLU A 386 7.08 -7.64 -17.17
N ARG A 387 5.77 -7.87 -17.02
CA ARG A 387 4.75 -7.49 -17.98
C ARG A 387 3.40 -7.25 -17.30
N TYR A 388 2.66 -6.24 -17.74
CA TYR A 388 1.29 -6.05 -17.29
C TYR A 388 0.35 -7.09 -17.92
N PHE A 389 -0.70 -7.42 -17.18
CA PHE A 389 -1.71 -8.39 -17.59
C PHE A 389 -2.35 -7.99 -18.92
N LYS A 390 -2.39 -8.92 -19.89
CA LYS A 390 -2.88 -8.74 -21.27
C LYS A 390 -2.15 -7.67 -22.09
N PHE A 391 -0.91 -7.31 -21.73
CA PHE A 391 -0.05 -6.52 -22.59
C PHE A 391 0.96 -7.43 -23.26
N ASP A 392 1.24 -7.20 -24.54
CA ASP A 392 2.24 -7.96 -25.29
C ASP A 392 3.67 -7.46 -25.01
N GLU A 393 3.80 -6.17 -24.70
CA GLU A 393 5.09 -5.52 -24.46
C GLU A 393 5.60 -5.77 -23.03
N SER A 394 6.92 -5.95 -22.90
CA SER A 394 7.58 -5.97 -21.59
C SER A 394 7.44 -4.61 -20.91
N ALA A 395 7.26 -4.61 -19.60
CA ALA A 395 7.31 -3.41 -18.77
C ALA A 395 8.75 -3.05 -18.35
N THR A 396 9.72 -3.95 -18.63
CA THR A 396 11.14 -3.78 -18.29
C THR A 396 11.96 -3.53 -19.54
N ASP A 397 13.14 -2.92 -19.35
CA ASP A 397 14.16 -2.81 -20.40
C ASP A 397 14.81 -4.17 -20.74
N ALA A 398 15.77 -4.17 -21.67
CA ALA A 398 16.46 -5.38 -22.15
C ALA A 398 17.28 -6.09 -21.04
N ASP A 399 17.67 -5.38 -19.99
CA ASP A 399 18.42 -5.90 -18.84
C ASP A 399 17.49 -6.25 -17.64
N GLY A 400 16.18 -6.18 -17.83
CA GLY A 400 15.16 -6.54 -16.84
C GLY A 400 14.87 -5.43 -15.81
N TRP A 401 15.27 -4.18 -16.05
CA TRP A 401 14.97 -3.06 -15.17
C TRP A 401 13.61 -2.45 -15.48
N PHE A 402 12.81 -2.30 -14.43
CA PHE A 402 11.52 -1.62 -14.46
C PHE A 402 11.70 -0.15 -14.03
N ASP A 403 11.22 0.79 -14.84
CA ASP A 403 11.16 2.21 -14.50
C ASP A 403 9.97 2.46 -13.58
N THR A 404 10.27 2.88 -12.34
CA THR A 404 9.25 3.08 -11.31
C THR A 404 8.46 4.38 -11.48
N GLY A 405 9.00 5.33 -12.24
CA GLY A 405 8.51 6.70 -12.35
C GLY A 405 8.72 7.53 -11.06
N ASP A 406 9.54 7.03 -10.13
CA ASP A 406 10.00 7.78 -8.95
C ASP A 406 11.42 8.31 -9.18
N VAL A 407 11.76 9.41 -8.53
CA VAL A 407 13.09 9.99 -8.46
C VAL A 407 13.64 9.76 -7.05
N ALA A 408 14.86 9.26 -6.97
CA ALA A 408 15.47 8.90 -5.70
C ALA A 408 16.97 9.23 -5.65
N ALA A 409 17.50 9.35 -4.45
CA ALA A 409 18.93 9.26 -4.16
C ALA A 409 19.23 7.94 -3.44
N ILE A 410 20.39 7.34 -3.71
CA ILE A 410 20.87 6.15 -2.99
C ILE A 410 22.11 6.57 -2.20
N HIS A 411 22.09 6.31 -0.90
CA HIS A 411 23.20 6.65 0.00
C HIS A 411 24.32 5.60 -0.09
N PRO A 412 25.57 5.94 0.33
CA PRO A 412 26.70 5.00 0.32
C PRO A 412 26.47 3.75 1.15
N ASP A 413 25.60 3.80 2.16
CA ASP A 413 25.21 2.70 3.01
C ASP A 413 24.10 1.82 2.41
N GLY A 414 23.65 2.14 1.19
CA GLY A 414 22.61 1.42 0.45
C GLY A 414 21.17 1.87 0.75
N ALA A 415 20.97 2.80 1.70
CA ALA A 415 19.63 3.32 1.96
C ALA A 415 19.17 4.21 0.79
N MET A 416 17.94 3.99 0.34
CA MET A 416 17.28 4.77 -0.69
C MET A 416 16.42 5.85 -0.05
N GLN A 417 16.37 7.00 -0.67
CA GLN A 417 15.51 8.11 -0.29
C GLN A 417 14.76 8.59 -1.54
N ILE A 418 13.45 8.47 -1.52
CA ILE A 418 12.60 9.10 -2.54
C ILE A 418 12.70 10.61 -2.40
N THR A 419 13.06 11.27 -3.47
CA THR A 419 13.09 12.74 -3.53
C THR A 419 11.81 13.29 -4.15
N ASP A 420 11.26 12.62 -5.18
CA ASP A 420 9.98 12.99 -5.77
C ASP A 420 9.45 11.89 -6.72
N ARG A 421 8.34 12.19 -7.38
CA ARG A 421 7.92 11.51 -8.60
C ARG A 421 8.39 12.27 -9.82
N SER A 422 8.80 11.56 -10.87
CA SER A 422 9.28 12.18 -12.12
C SER A 422 8.27 13.19 -12.72
N LYS A 423 6.97 12.98 -12.48
CA LYS A 423 5.86 13.86 -12.91
C LYS A 423 5.57 15.03 -11.96
N ASP A 424 6.06 14.98 -10.73
CA ASP A 424 5.70 15.89 -9.64
C ASP A 424 6.88 16.76 -9.20
N VAL A 425 8.12 16.35 -9.53
CA VAL A 425 9.32 17.16 -9.30
C VAL A 425 9.16 18.51 -9.99
N ILE A 426 9.49 19.59 -9.26
CA ILE A 426 9.34 20.95 -9.76
C ILE A 426 10.67 21.37 -10.39
N LYS A 427 10.65 21.58 -11.71
CA LYS A 427 11.85 21.94 -12.50
C LYS A 427 12.05 23.45 -12.48
N SER A 428 13.00 23.92 -11.69
CA SER A 428 13.21 25.36 -11.46
C SER A 428 14.64 25.78 -11.83
N GLY A 429 14.78 26.47 -12.94
CA GLY A 429 16.06 27.04 -13.38
C GLY A 429 17.13 26.01 -13.70
N GLY A 430 16.75 24.83 -14.17
CA GLY A 430 17.65 23.71 -14.46
C GLY A 430 17.96 22.81 -13.26
N GLU A 431 17.42 23.14 -12.09
CA GLU A 431 17.54 22.35 -10.86
C GLU A 431 16.20 21.75 -10.46
N TRP A 432 16.21 20.70 -9.66
CA TRP A 432 15.02 20.01 -9.20
C TRP A 432 14.65 20.40 -7.77
N ILE A 433 13.39 20.77 -7.54
CA ILE A 433 12.84 21.01 -6.21
C ILE A 433 11.96 19.83 -5.84
N SER A 434 12.26 19.18 -4.72
CA SER A 434 11.43 18.10 -4.19
C SER A 434 10.13 18.66 -3.63
N SER A 435 9.01 18.31 -4.29
CA SER A 435 7.69 18.64 -3.81
C SER A 435 7.38 17.92 -2.49
N ILE A 436 7.88 16.69 -2.32
CA ILE A 436 7.68 15.87 -1.11
C ILE A 436 8.40 16.48 0.11
N GLU A 437 9.62 16.95 -0.05
CA GLU A 437 10.35 17.58 1.07
C GLU A 437 9.68 18.89 1.51
N LEU A 438 9.19 19.69 0.55
CA LEU A 438 8.39 20.89 0.85
C LEU A 438 7.12 20.56 1.63
N GLU A 439 6.40 19.53 1.20
CA GLU A 439 5.16 19.05 1.85
C GLU A 439 5.43 18.58 3.27
N ASN A 440 6.43 17.72 3.45
CA ASN A 440 6.81 17.20 4.75
C ASN A 440 7.26 18.29 5.73
N ALA A 441 8.04 19.24 5.26
CA ALA A 441 8.44 20.39 6.05
C ALA A 441 7.24 21.27 6.42
N ALA A 442 6.33 21.52 5.47
CA ALA A 442 5.14 22.34 5.70
C ALA A 442 4.16 21.71 6.69
N VAL A 443 3.95 20.39 6.64
CA VAL A 443 3.12 19.64 7.60
C VAL A 443 3.71 19.71 9.03
N GLY A 444 5.01 19.89 9.17
CA GLY A 444 5.66 20.16 10.47
C GLY A 444 5.30 21.52 11.09
N CYS A 445 4.71 22.43 10.35
CA CYS A 445 4.34 23.77 10.84
C CYS A 445 3.08 23.67 11.72
N PRO A 446 3.10 24.20 12.97
CA PRO A 446 1.91 24.21 13.82
C PRO A 446 0.71 24.90 13.16
N GLY A 447 -0.41 24.19 13.09
CA GLY A 447 -1.63 24.66 12.45
C GLY A 447 -1.83 24.22 11.01
N VAL A 448 -0.90 23.45 10.42
CA VAL A 448 -1.05 22.79 9.13
C VAL A 448 -1.55 21.36 9.35
N ALA A 449 -2.67 21.00 8.72
CA ALA A 449 -3.19 19.64 8.73
C ALA A 449 -2.62 18.81 7.56
N GLU A 450 -2.64 19.41 6.35
CA GLU A 450 -2.13 18.80 5.13
C GLU A 450 -1.47 19.87 4.25
N ALA A 451 -0.50 19.44 3.45
CA ALA A 451 0.15 20.30 2.47
C ALA A 451 0.47 19.55 1.19
N ALA A 452 0.38 20.24 0.06
CA ALA A 452 0.75 19.77 -1.27
C ALA A 452 1.56 20.83 -2.01
N ALA A 453 2.65 20.46 -2.65
CA ALA A 453 3.45 21.34 -3.48
C ALA A 453 3.34 20.95 -4.97
N ILE A 454 3.05 21.93 -5.81
CA ILE A 454 2.98 21.75 -7.28
C ILE A 454 3.81 22.81 -7.99
N GLY A 455 4.40 22.43 -9.12
CA GLY A 455 5.06 23.37 -10.04
C GLY A 455 4.02 24.19 -10.81
N ILE A 456 4.18 25.51 -10.78
CA ILE A 456 3.43 26.44 -11.61
C ILE A 456 4.41 27.07 -12.61
N PRO A 457 4.05 27.15 -13.91
CA PRO A 457 4.90 27.76 -14.93
C PRO A 457 5.36 29.17 -14.56
N HIS A 458 6.64 29.44 -14.72
CA HIS A 458 7.27 30.72 -14.40
C HIS A 458 8.16 31.21 -15.54
N PRO A 459 8.01 32.47 -16.05
CA PRO A 459 8.70 32.96 -17.26
C PRO A 459 10.23 32.89 -17.22
N LYS A 460 10.82 32.94 -16.00
CA LYS A 460 12.27 32.96 -15.81
C LYS A 460 12.82 31.61 -15.38
N TRP A 461 12.05 30.83 -14.63
CA TRP A 461 12.55 29.67 -13.89
C TRP A 461 12.01 28.34 -14.40
N ASP A 462 11.24 28.34 -15.48
CA ASP A 462 10.48 27.20 -15.99
C ASP A 462 9.28 26.92 -15.08
N GLU A 463 9.51 26.46 -13.85
CA GLU A 463 8.49 26.29 -12.81
C GLU A 463 8.93 26.92 -11.49
N ARG A 464 7.92 27.28 -10.67
CA ARG A 464 8.12 27.65 -9.26
C ARG A 464 7.10 26.96 -8.37
N PRO A 465 7.46 26.66 -7.09
CA PRO A 465 6.57 25.98 -6.18
C PRO A 465 5.38 26.85 -5.76
N LEU A 466 4.17 26.29 -5.89
CA LEU A 466 2.96 26.72 -5.20
C LEU A 466 2.68 25.69 -4.09
N LEU A 467 2.61 26.14 -2.83
CA LEU A 467 2.23 25.32 -1.71
C LEU A 467 0.72 25.47 -1.43
N VAL A 468 -0.02 24.37 -1.45
CA VAL A 468 -1.46 24.33 -1.17
C VAL A 468 -1.67 23.67 0.19
N VAL A 469 -2.34 24.35 1.13
CA VAL A 469 -2.39 23.99 2.55
C VAL A 469 -3.82 23.86 3.05
N VAL A 470 -4.07 22.80 3.82
CA VAL A 470 -5.26 22.64 4.66
C VAL A 470 -4.89 22.99 6.09
N ARG A 471 -5.67 23.89 6.72
CA ARG A 471 -5.47 24.25 8.13
C ARG A 471 -6.01 23.18 9.06
N SER A 472 -5.35 23.00 10.20
CA SER A 472 -5.92 22.22 11.30
C SER A 472 -7.19 22.89 11.82
N PRO A 473 -8.20 22.16 12.30
CA PRO A 473 -9.43 22.72 12.82
C PRO A 473 -9.17 23.77 13.91
N GLY A 474 -9.68 24.99 13.70
CA GLY A 474 -9.52 26.09 14.63
C GLY A 474 -8.14 26.77 14.65
N ALA A 475 -7.23 26.39 13.79
CA ALA A 475 -5.89 27.00 13.71
C ALA A 475 -5.87 28.24 12.81
N GLU A 476 -5.15 29.26 13.25
CA GLU A 476 -4.85 30.48 12.49
C GLU A 476 -3.39 30.47 12.01
N VAL A 477 -3.10 29.67 10.99
CA VAL A 477 -1.80 29.71 10.31
C VAL A 477 -1.91 30.55 9.03
N CYS A 478 -0.90 31.36 8.74
CA CYS A 478 -0.82 32.21 7.55
C CYS A 478 0.46 31.89 6.74
N GLU A 479 0.49 32.37 5.49
CA GLU A 479 1.63 32.20 4.58
C GLU A 479 2.98 32.57 5.22
N VAL A 480 3.04 33.73 5.90
CA VAL A 480 4.28 34.21 6.54
C VAL A 480 4.83 33.20 7.54
N LYS A 481 3.97 32.67 8.42
CA LYS A 481 4.37 31.66 9.43
C LYS A 481 4.88 30.38 8.77
N ILE A 482 4.23 29.94 7.68
CA ILE A 482 4.64 28.73 6.97
C ILE A 482 6.00 28.96 6.31
N ARG A 483 6.20 30.10 5.64
CA ARG A 483 7.49 30.42 4.99
C ARG A 483 8.62 30.55 6.02
N GLU A 484 8.38 31.21 7.14
CA GLU A 484 9.35 31.30 8.26
C GLU A 484 9.68 29.91 8.83
N HIS A 485 8.68 29.01 8.94
CA HIS A 485 8.90 27.64 9.38
C HIS A 485 9.74 26.84 8.39
N LEU A 486 9.56 27.05 7.09
CA LEU A 486 10.32 26.38 6.04
C LEU A 486 11.76 26.91 5.94
N GLU A 487 12.02 28.16 6.36
CA GLU A 487 13.37 28.72 6.37
C GLU A 487 14.30 27.90 7.28
N GLY A 488 15.40 27.42 6.71
CA GLY A 488 16.37 26.57 7.41
C GLY A 488 16.05 25.07 7.40
N GLN A 489 14.84 24.67 6.97
CA GLN A 489 14.50 23.27 6.79
C GLN A 489 14.67 22.79 5.34
N VAL A 490 14.47 23.70 4.39
CA VAL A 490 14.70 23.45 2.96
C VAL A 490 15.68 24.47 2.39
N ALA A 491 16.23 24.19 1.23
CA ALA A 491 17.10 25.13 0.54
C ALA A 491 16.33 26.45 0.26
N ARG A 492 16.97 27.59 0.46
CA ARG A 492 16.30 28.91 0.35
C ARG A 492 15.59 29.13 -1.00
N TRP A 493 16.15 28.60 -2.07
CA TRP A 493 15.58 28.72 -3.40
C TRP A 493 14.41 27.74 -3.67
N TRP A 494 14.18 26.81 -2.75
CA TRP A 494 13.00 25.90 -2.75
C TRP A 494 11.77 26.55 -2.14
N LEU A 495 11.93 27.61 -1.36
CA LEU A 495 10.80 28.27 -0.70
C LEU A 495 9.69 28.56 -1.72
N PRO A 496 8.42 28.25 -1.38
CA PRO A 496 7.30 28.44 -2.29
C PRO A 496 7.10 29.94 -2.60
N ASP A 497 6.79 30.25 -3.86
CA ASP A 497 6.54 31.61 -4.30
C ASP A 497 5.18 32.12 -3.81
N ALA A 498 4.24 31.19 -3.49
CA ALA A 498 2.97 31.49 -2.86
C ALA A 498 2.45 30.32 -2.03
N VAL A 499 1.56 30.62 -1.07
CA VAL A 499 0.84 29.64 -0.26
C VAL A 499 -0.66 29.88 -0.43
N GLU A 500 -1.38 28.88 -0.94
CA GLU A 500 -2.83 28.89 -1.07
C GLU A 500 -3.49 28.02 -0.01
N PHE A 501 -4.60 28.51 0.56
CA PHE A 501 -5.34 27.77 1.58
C PHE A 501 -6.62 27.20 0.99
N VAL A 502 -6.87 25.92 1.25
CA VAL A 502 -8.06 25.19 0.80
C VAL A 502 -8.71 24.45 1.97
N ASP A 503 -10.00 24.11 1.80
CA ASP A 503 -10.72 23.33 2.81
C ASP A 503 -10.30 21.85 2.80
N GLU A 504 -9.97 21.33 1.60
CA GLU A 504 -9.52 19.94 1.42
C GLU A 504 -8.56 19.80 0.23
N LEU A 505 -7.65 18.82 0.32
CA LEU A 505 -6.80 18.38 -0.78
C LEU A 505 -7.44 17.19 -1.51
N PRO A 506 -7.28 17.08 -2.84
CA PRO A 506 -7.79 15.93 -3.59
C PRO A 506 -6.94 14.68 -3.32
N HIS A 507 -7.60 13.57 -3.02
CA HIS A 507 -6.97 12.26 -2.81
C HIS A 507 -7.41 11.25 -3.87
N THR A 508 -6.56 10.26 -4.11
CA THR A 508 -6.89 9.09 -4.94
C THR A 508 -7.80 8.14 -4.16
N ALA A 509 -8.38 7.15 -4.84
CA ALA A 509 -9.17 6.08 -4.23
C ALA A 509 -8.39 5.28 -3.15
N THR A 510 -7.06 5.34 -3.16
CA THR A 510 -6.18 4.71 -2.18
C THR A 510 -5.74 5.64 -1.05
N GLY A 511 -6.29 6.86 -0.98
CA GLY A 511 -5.97 7.85 0.06
C GLY A 511 -4.66 8.61 -0.17
N LYS A 512 -4.03 8.47 -1.34
CA LYS A 512 -2.82 9.23 -1.70
C LYS A 512 -3.20 10.59 -2.27
N LEU A 513 -2.43 11.62 -1.96
CA LEU A 513 -2.58 12.97 -2.52
C LEU A 513 -2.55 12.92 -4.06
N SER A 514 -3.49 13.60 -4.71
CA SER A 514 -3.59 13.68 -6.17
C SER A 514 -3.10 15.02 -6.70
N LYS A 515 -1.78 15.17 -6.90
CA LYS A 515 -1.21 16.39 -7.48
C LYS A 515 -1.71 16.68 -8.90
N ARG A 516 -2.11 15.65 -9.65
CA ARG A 516 -2.74 15.84 -10.97
C ARG A 516 -4.00 16.70 -10.88
N LEU A 517 -4.91 16.38 -9.96
CA LEU A 517 -6.14 17.15 -9.77
C LEU A 517 -5.84 18.57 -9.24
N LEU A 518 -4.80 18.72 -8.41
CA LEU A 518 -4.35 20.04 -7.99
C LEU A 518 -3.82 20.87 -9.16
N ARG A 519 -2.97 20.31 -10.02
CA ARG A 519 -2.50 20.99 -11.23
C ARG A 519 -3.64 21.39 -12.17
N GLU A 520 -4.67 20.53 -12.30
CA GLU A 520 -5.88 20.88 -13.05
C GLU A 520 -6.63 22.05 -12.41
N ARG A 521 -6.82 22.05 -11.08
CA ARG A 521 -7.48 23.11 -10.31
C ARG A 521 -6.75 24.45 -10.41
N PHE A 522 -5.42 24.41 -10.36
CA PHE A 522 -4.56 25.60 -10.40
C PHE A 522 -3.95 25.88 -11.78
N ARG A 523 -4.49 25.32 -12.85
CA ARG A 523 -3.98 25.47 -14.22
C ARG A 523 -3.83 26.91 -14.68
N GLU A 524 -4.75 27.78 -14.28
CA GLU A 524 -4.78 29.21 -14.65
C GLU A 524 -4.06 30.09 -13.59
N TYR A 525 -3.50 29.48 -12.56
CA TYR A 525 -2.77 30.22 -11.52
C TYR A 525 -1.52 30.90 -12.08
N ARG A 526 -1.26 32.11 -11.65
CA ARG A 526 -0.07 32.89 -12.02
C ARG A 526 0.46 33.59 -10.77
N PHE A 527 1.77 33.59 -10.59
CA PHE A 527 2.39 34.33 -9.50
C PHE A 527 2.34 35.83 -9.78
N ALA A 528 1.99 36.64 -8.78
CA ALA A 528 1.91 38.08 -8.89
C ALA A 528 3.24 38.75 -9.32
N ASN A 529 4.39 38.14 -8.94
CA ASN A 529 5.73 38.60 -9.32
C ASN A 529 6.11 38.21 -10.77
N ALA A 530 5.49 37.18 -11.34
CA ALA A 530 5.76 36.77 -12.71
C ALA A 530 5.20 37.76 -13.75
N GLU A 531 4.07 38.42 -13.47
CA GLU A 531 3.48 39.44 -14.32
C GLU A 531 4.33 40.73 -14.40
N ALA A 532 5.02 41.07 -13.31
CA ALA A 532 5.90 42.25 -13.28
C ALA A 532 7.17 42.10 -14.13
N MET A 533 7.53 40.87 -14.56
CA MET A 533 8.72 40.60 -15.38
C MET A 533 8.42 40.54 -16.89
N THR A 534 7.17 40.31 -17.29
CA THR A 534 6.75 40.30 -18.70
C THR A 534 6.44 41.68 -19.27
N GLY A 535 6.43 42.72 -18.44
CA GLY A 535 6.10 44.12 -18.81
C GLY A 535 7.29 45.06 -18.97
N ARG A 536 8.50 44.57 -19.16
CA ARG A 536 9.67 45.39 -19.51
C ARG A 536 10.37 44.83 -20.75
N ASP A 537 9.87 45.22 -21.90
CA ASP A 537 10.64 45.37 -23.13
C ASP A 537 11.08 46.86 -23.27
#